data_9624f3a3aeb7fe3fd4ec752a40ad7341
#
_entry.id   9624f3a3aeb7fe3fd4ec752a40ad7341
#
_cell.length_a   1.000
_cell.length_b   1.000
_cell.length_c   1.000
_cell.angle_alpha   90.00
_cell.angle_beta   90.00
_cell.angle_gamma   90.00
#
_symmetry.space_group_name_H-M   'P 1'
#
loop_
_entity.id
_entity.type
_entity.pdbx_description
1 polymer ?
#
loop_
_entity_poly.entity_id
_entity_poly.type
_entity_poly.pdbx_seq_one_letter_code
_entity_poly.pdbx_strand_id
1 'polypeptide(L)' 'MIILTKLNNVSFALNPDFIETIEETPDTTIKLVTKNVIIVKEPMQEVTRKIYEYRAIAGGSKTNVIPNIGDL' A
#
# COMPACT_ATOMS: atom_id res chain seq x y z
N MET A 1 -5.15 -5.87 5.25
CA MET A 1 -5.87 -5.01 4.30
C MET A 1 -5.69 -3.56 4.65
N ILE A 2 -5.53 -2.72 3.65
CA ILE A 2 -5.51 -1.26 3.85
C ILE A 2 -6.70 -0.67 3.13
N ILE A 3 -7.23 0.43 3.66
CA ILE A 3 -8.40 1.09 3.09
C ILE A 3 -7.95 2.29 2.28
N LEU A 4 -8.34 2.32 1.02
CA LEU A 4 -8.00 3.41 0.12
C LEU A 4 -9.27 3.90 -0.57
N THR A 5 -9.17 5.04 -1.24
CA THR A 5 -10.31 5.69 -1.88
C THR A 5 -10.03 5.87 -3.36
N LYS A 6 -10.91 5.33 -4.20
CA LYS A 6 -10.82 5.54 -5.65
C LYS A 6 -11.18 6.98 -5.99
N LEU A 7 -10.85 7.39 -7.21
CA LEU A 7 -11.12 8.76 -7.64
C LEU A 7 -12.61 9.11 -7.60
N ASN A 8 -13.48 8.12 -7.72
CA ASN A 8 -14.92 8.34 -7.66
C ASN A 8 -15.45 8.31 -6.23
N ASN A 9 -14.57 8.43 -5.23
CA ASN A 9 -14.90 8.48 -3.81
C ASN A 9 -15.41 7.16 -3.22
N VAL A 10 -15.21 6.06 -3.93
CA VAL A 10 -15.58 4.75 -3.40
C VAL A 10 -14.41 4.19 -2.62
N SER A 11 -14.65 3.85 -1.35
CA SER A 11 -13.64 3.22 -0.51
C SER A 11 -13.55 1.73 -0.83
N PHE A 12 -12.35 1.19 -0.71
CA PHE A 12 -12.15 -0.25 -0.93
C PHE A 12 -10.98 -0.72 -0.08
N ALA A 13 -10.97 -2.03 0.14
CA ALA A 13 -9.90 -2.68 0.90
C ALA A 13 -8.95 -3.36 -0.07
N LEU A 14 -7.66 -3.17 0.14
CA LEU A 14 -6.63 -3.74 -0.72
C LEU A 14 -5.64 -4.52 0.11
N ASN A 15 -5.29 -5.72 -0.37
CA ASN A 15 -4.22 -6.49 0.25
C ASN A 15 -2.88 -5.92 -0.25
N PRO A 16 -2.10 -5.29 0.62
CA PRO A 16 -0.86 -4.64 0.16
C PRO A 16 0.17 -5.63 -0.37
N ASP A 17 0.04 -6.92 -0.07
CA ASP A 17 0.96 -7.91 -0.61
C ASP A 17 0.83 -8.07 -2.12
N PHE A 18 -0.27 -7.61 -2.70
CA PHE A 18 -0.48 -7.68 -4.15
C PHE A 18 0.08 -6.47 -4.88
N ILE A 19 0.63 -5.49 -4.16
CA ILE A 19 1.15 -4.28 -4.77
C ILE A 19 2.54 -4.52 -5.33
N GLU A 20 2.73 -4.20 -6.60
CA GLU A 20 4.05 -4.28 -7.23
C GLU A 20 4.76 -2.94 -7.17
N THR A 21 4.10 -1.86 -7.60
CA THR A 21 4.69 -0.53 -7.59
C THR A 21 3.64 0.52 -7.22
N ILE A 22 4.11 1.63 -6.69
CA ILE A 22 3.29 2.81 -6.42
C ILE A 22 3.99 4.01 -7.03
N GLU A 23 3.26 4.78 -7.84
CA GLU A 23 3.78 5.99 -8.47
C GLU A 23 2.80 7.14 -8.23
N GLU A 24 3.32 8.35 -8.27
CA GLU A 24 2.48 9.52 -8.06
C GLU A 24 2.79 10.57 -9.12
N THR A 25 2.21 10.41 -10.33
CA THR A 25 2.44 11.30 -11.46
C THR A 25 1.22 11.33 -12.38
N PRO A 26 0.30 12.25 -12.22
CA PRO A 26 0.12 13.16 -11.07
C PRO A 26 -0.63 12.52 -9.92
N ASP A 27 -1.45 11.50 -10.19
CA ASP A 27 -2.23 10.82 -9.16
C ASP A 27 -1.50 9.57 -8.70
N THR A 28 -1.85 9.13 -7.48
CA THR A 28 -1.26 7.92 -6.94
C THR A 28 -1.78 6.73 -7.72
N THR A 29 -0.88 6.04 -8.39
CA THR A 29 -1.19 4.90 -9.25
C THR A 29 -0.55 3.66 -8.65
N ILE A 30 -1.38 2.68 -8.33
CA ILE A 30 -0.94 1.43 -7.72
C ILE A 30 -1.01 0.33 -8.76
N LYS A 31 0.12 -0.27 -9.05
CA LYS A 31 0.18 -1.41 -9.98
C LYS A 31 0.28 -2.69 -9.18
N LEU A 32 -0.62 -3.61 -9.46
CA LEU A 32 -0.65 -4.90 -8.75
C LEU A 32 0.19 -5.93 -9.49
N VAL A 33 0.55 -6.99 -8.78
CA VAL A 33 1.33 -8.08 -9.39
C VAL A 33 0.57 -8.76 -10.51
N THR A 34 -0.76 -8.63 -10.54
CA THR A 34 -1.59 -9.13 -11.63
C THR A 34 -1.55 -8.23 -12.87
N LYS A 35 -0.82 -7.11 -12.79
CA LYS A 35 -0.70 -6.08 -13.83
C LYS A 35 -1.90 -5.15 -13.91
N ASN A 36 -2.89 -5.33 -13.06
CA ASN A 36 -3.98 -4.37 -12.94
C ASN A 36 -3.48 -3.09 -12.29
N VAL A 37 -4.11 -1.96 -12.64
CA VAL A 37 -3.72 -0.65 -12.15
C VAL A 37 -4.92 0.00 -11.46
N ILE A 38 -4.69 0.56 -10.28
CA ILE A 38 -5.71 1.26 -9.51
C ILE A 38 -5.21 2.66 -9.20
N ILE A 39 -6.05 3.67 -9.42
CA ILE A 39 -5.71 5.05 -9.10
C ILE A 39 -6.50 5.46 -7.88
N VAL A 40 -5.82 6.01 -6.87
CA VAL A 40 -6.44 6.36 -5.60
C VAL A 40 -6.21 7.83 -5.28
N LYS A 41 -7.03 8.35 -4.37
CA LYS A 41 -6.95 9.74 -3.95
C LYS A 41 -5.85 10.00 -2.94
N GLU A 42 -5.53 9.00 -2.11
CA GLU A 42 -4.52 9.17 -1.09
C GLU A 42 -3.16 9.42 -1.74
N PRO A 43 -2.39 10.38 -1.23
CA PRO A 43 -1.03 10.59 -1.74
C PRO A 43 -0.17 9.36 -1.46
N MET A 44 0.88 9.19 -2.26
CA MET A 44 1.75 8.02 -2.15
C MET A 44 2.30 7.87 -0.74
N GLN A 45 2.61 8.98 -0.09
CA GLN A 45 3.12 8.95 1.28
C GLN A 45 2.11 8.33 2.24
N GLU A 46 0.84 8.64 2.05
CA GLU A 46 -0.22 8.10 2.89
C GLU A 46 -0.39 6.60 2.65
N VAL A 47 -0.36 6.19 1.38
CA VAL A 47 -0.48 4.77 1.05
C VAL A 47 0.68 3.99 1.66
N THR A 48 1.88 4.52 1.53
CA THR A 48 3.08 3.88 2.07
C THR A 48 2.98 3.75 3.59
N ARG A 49 2.47 4.79 4.26
CA ARG A 49 2.30 4.75 5.71
C ARG A 49 1.31 3.66 6.11
N LYS A 50 0.20 3.53 5.39
CA LYS A 50 -0.80 2.50 5.68
C LYS A 50 -0.22 1.11 5.51
N ILE A 51 0.59 0.90 4.49
CA ILE A 51 1.25 -0.39 4.27
C ILE A 51 2.19 -0.71 5.42
N TYR A 52 2.97 0.28 5.82
CA TYR A 52 3.91 0.09 6.91
C TYR A 52 3.20 -0.28 8.20
N GLU A 53 2.12 0.43 8.53
CA GLU A 53 1.35 0.15 9.73
C GLU A 53 0.71 -1.24 9.68
N TYR A 54 0.21 -1.62 8.52
CA TYR A 54 -0.38 -2.94 8.34
C TYR A 54 0.65 -4.04 8.64
N ARG A 55 1.86 -3.89 8.11
CA ARG A 55 2.89 -4.90 8.32
C ARG A 55 3.36 -4.93 9.77
N ALA A 56 3.40 -3.78 10.42
CA ALA A 56 3.82 -3.71 11.83
C ALA A 56 2.83 -4.45 12.72
N ILE A 57 1.54 -4.37 12.41
CA ILE A 57 0.51 -5.00 13.21
C ILE A 57 0.33 -6.46 12.83
N ALA A 58 0.21 -6.76 11.56
CA ALA A 58 -0.15 -8.09 11.09
C ALA A 58 1.05 -9.02 10.99
N GLY A 59 2.18 -8.49 10.59
CA GLY A 59 3.36 -9.29 10.41
C GLY A 59 4.19 -9.34 11.67
N GLY A 60 3.77 -8.64 12.56
CA GLY A 60 4.33 -8.55 13.67
C GLY A 60 5.28 -9.08 14.15
N SER A 61 5.28 -8.96 14.21
CA SER A 61 5.94 -9.10 14.85
C SER A 61 6.91 -9.96 14.73
N LYS A 62 7.15 -10.34 14.34
CA LYS A 62 8.09 -11.01 14.28
C LYS A 62 9.18 -10.65 13.71
N THR A 63 9.08 -10.30 13.93
CA THR A 63 9.88 -9.84 13.62
C THR A 63 10.64 -9.39 13.22
N ASN A 64 10.60 -9.40 13.00
CA ASN A 64 11.11 -8.69 12.66
C ASN A 64 11.67 -8.07 12.27
N VAL A 65 11.63 -8.14 12.10
CA VAL A 65 11.83 -7.31 11.70
C VAL A 65 12.37 -6.63 11.28
N ILE A 66 12.56 -6.76 11.01
CA ILE A 66 12.86 -5.94 10.48
C ILE A 66 13.28 -5.39 10.03
N PRO A 67 13.45 -5.41 9.95
CA PRO A 67 13.67 -4.69 9.40
C PRO A 67 13.99 -4.29 8.83
N ASN A 68 13.99 -4.51 8.52
CA ASN A 68 14.16 -3.93 7.89
C ASN A 68 14.25 -3.41 7.45
N ILE A 69 14.33 -3.67 7.39
CA ILE A 69 14.28 -3.02 6.92
C ILE A 69 14.65 -2.93 6.46
N GLY A 70 14.93 -3.37 6.32
CA GLY A 70 14.92 -3.13 5.84
C GLY A 70 15.03 -3.50 5.58
N ASP A 71 15.06 -3.91 5.56
CA ASP A 71 14.84 -3.97 5.34
C ASP A 71 14.56 -3.88 5.18
N LEU A 72 14.60 -4.07 5.03
CA LEU A 72 14.24 -3.64 4.80
C LEU A 72 14.30 -3.38 4.61
#